data_d06ec6a71cc2b28bfa432c2383c82402
#
_entry.id   d06ec6a71cc2b28bfa432c2383c82402
#
_cell.length_a   1.000
_cell.length_b   1.000
_cell.length_c   1.000
_cell.angle_alpha   90.00
_cell.angle_beta   90.00
_cell.angle_gamma   90.00
#
_symmetry.space_group_name_H-M   'P 1'
#
loop_
_entity.id
_entity.type
_entity.pdbx_description
1 polymer ?
#
loop_
_entity_poly.entity_id
_entity_poly.type
_entity_poly.pdbx_seq_one_letter_code
_entity_poly.pdbx_strand_id
1 'polypeptide(L)' 'MRRTIQVRITSGERHFVAQCLDLSVVTQAATLDQLAINIREAISLHLEGESLADLGFSPNPTILATMELESVA' A
#
# COMPACT_ATOMS: atom_id res chain seq x y z
N MET A 1 17.09 5.14 7.09
CA MET A 1 15.91 5.55 6.35
C MET A 1 15.20 4.34 5.77
N ARG A 2 13.89 4.32 5.83
CA ARG A 2 13.10 3.24 5.25
C ARG A 2 13.06 3.35 3.74
N ARG A 3 13.28 2.22 3.08
CA ARG A 3 13.26 2.16 1.61
C ARG A 3 11.94 1.65 1.06
N THR A 4 11.09 1.10 1.91
CA THR A 4 9.82 0.53 1.48
C THR A 4 8.68 1.09 2.31
N ILE A 5 7.54 1.26 1.66
CA ILE A 5 6.27 1.55 2.31
C ILE A 5 5.51 0.22 2.31
N GLN A 6 5.19 -0.28 3.49
CA GLN A 6 4.56 -1.59 3.63
C GLN A 6 3.05 -1.49 3.55
N VAL A 7 2.47 -2.35 2.75
CA VAL A 7 1.03 -2.42 2.54
C VAL A 7 0.57 -3.86 2.71
N ARG A 8 -0.50 -4.06 3.45
CA ARG A 8 -1.12 -5.37 3.62
C ARG A 8 -2.38 -5.44 2.78
N ILE A 9 -2.48 -6.49 1.97
CA ILE A 9 -3.66 -6.75 1.17
C ILE A 9 -4.45 -7.89 1.79
N THR A 10 -5.76 -7.68 1.94
CA THR A 10 -6.70 -8.72 2.36
C THR A 10 -7.74 -8.90 1.27
N SER A 11 -8.14 -10.14 1.04
CA SER A 11 -9.19 -10.43 0.08
C SER A 11 -10.54 -10.57 0.78
N GLY A 12 -11.53 -9.84 0.29
CA GLY A 12 -12.91 -10.00 0.70
C GLY A 12 -13.69 -10.78 -0.36
N GLU A 13 -15.01 -10.83 -0.21
CA GLU A 13 -15.85 -11.57 -1.16
C GLU A 13 -15.85 -10.96 -2.55
N ARG A 14 -15.80 -9.64 -2.66
CA ARG A 14 -15.91 -8.92 -3.95
C ARG A 14 -14.76 -7.97 -4.22
N HIS A 15 -13.96 -7.68 -3.22
CA HIS A 15 -12.92 -6.67 -3.32
C HIS A 15 -11.66 -7.12 -2.62
N PHE A 16 -10.55 -6.55 -3.07
CA PHE A 16 -9.29 -6.60 -2.33
C PHE A 16 -9.15 -5.27 -1.61
N VAL A 17 -8.73 -5.33 -0.36
CA VAL A 17 -8.51 -4.14 0.47
C VAL A 17 -7.02 -4.03 0.77
N ALA A 18 -6.47 -2.84 0.59
CA ALA A 18 -5.08 -2.55 0.90
C ALA A 18 -5.02 -1.56 2.05
N GLN A 19 -4.28 -1.90 3.08
CA GLN A 19 -4.04 -1.04 4.22
C GLN A 19 -2.55 -0.79 4.34
N CYS A 20 -2.15 0.49 4.29
CA CYS A 20 -0.76 0.88 4.52
C CYS A 20 -0.44 0.75 6.00
N LEU A 21 0.72 0.16 6.33
CA LEU A 21 1.14 -0.02 7.71
C LEU A 21 1.89 1.20 8.25
N ASP A 22 2.50 1.97 7.35
CA ASP A 22 3.33 3.12 7.71
C ASP A 22 2.61 4.45 7.62
N LEU A 23 1.51 4.51 6.88
CA LEU A 23 0.74 5.73 6.63
C LEU A 23 -0.74 5.44 6.81
N SER A 24 -1.52 6.48 7.08
CA SER A 24 -2.98 6.34 7.24
C SER A 24 -3.66 6.31 5.86
N VAL A 25 -3.41 5.24 5.11
CA VAL A 25 -3.96 5.05 3.77
C VAL A 25 -4.64 3.70 3.68
N VAL A 26 -5.88 3.70 3.23
CA VAL A 26 -6.65 2.48 2.95
C VAL A 26 -7.30 2.66 1.59
N THR A 27 -7.23 1.65 0.74
CA THR A 27 -7.91 1.67 -0.55
C THR A 27 -8.41 0.27 -0.90
N GLN A 28 -9.25 0.17 -1.92
CA GLN A 28 -9.81 -1.10 -2.35
C GLN A 28 -10.03 -1.13 -3.85
N ALA A 29 -10.12 -2.32 -4.40
CA ALA A 29 -10.44 -2.52 -5.81
C ALA A 29 -10.97 -3.93 -6.05
N ALA A 30 -11.65 -4.13 -7.16
CA ALA A 30 -12.20 -5.44 -7.53
C ALA A 30 -11.13 -6.38 -8.06
N THR A 31 -10.00 -5.87 -8.55
CA THR A 31 -8.89 -6.67 -9.09
C THR A 31 -7.57 -6.23 -8.45
N LEU A 32 -6.60 -7.14 -8.44
CA LEU A 32 -5.26 -6.81 -7.94
C LEU A 32 -4.55 -5.78 -8.82
N ASP A 33 -4.75 -5.83 -10.12
CA ASP A 33 -4.15 -4.85 -11.02
C ASP A 33 -4.66 -3.44 -10.73
N GLN A 34 -5.96 -3.30 -10.57
CA GLN A 34 -6.54 -2.01 -10.22
C GLN A 34 -6.13 -1.57 -8.82
N LEU A 35 -6.02 -2.53 -7.89
CA LEU A 35 -5.58 -2.24 -6.53
C LEU A 35 -4.16 -1.67 -6.52
N ALA A 36 -3.25 -2.22 -7.33
CA ALA A 36 -1.89 -1.72 -7.43
C ALA A 36 -1.86 -0.25 -7.88
N ILE A 37 -2.71 0.10 -8.85
CA ILE A 37 -2.86 1.48 -9.33
C ILE A 37 -3.38 2.37 -8.21
N ASN A 38 -4.44 1.92 -7.52
CA ASN A 38 -5.08 2.68 -6.46
C ASN A 38 -4.16 2.89 -5.26
N ILE A 39 -3.35 1.90 -4.92
CA ILE A 39 -2.35 2.03 -3.85
C ILE A 39 -1.36 3.15 -4.18
N ARG A 40 -0.80 3.14 -5.38
CA ARG A 40 0.15 4.17 -5.79
C ARG A 40 -0.46 5.55 -5.78
N GLU A 41 -1.67 5.69 -6.30
CA GLU A 41 -2.37 6.98 -6.31
C GLU A 41 -2.67 7.47 -4.89
N ALA A 42 -3.19 6.60 -4.03
CA ALA A 42 -3.55 6.96 -2.67
C ALA A 42 -2.33 7.38 -1.85
N ILE A 43 -1.22 6.66 -1.97
CA ILE A 43 0.02 6.97 -1.28
C ILE A 43 0.59 8.28 -1.82
N SER A 44 0.60 8.47 -3.14
CA SER A 44 1.08 9.70 -3.76
C SER A 44 0.31 10.92 -3.28
N LEU A 45 -1.01 10.82 -3.19
CA LEU A 45 -1.85 11.89 -2.68
C LEU A 45 -1.57 12.18 -1.21
N HIS A 46 -1.41 11.12 -0.40
CA HIS A 46 -1.13 11.27 1.03
C HIS A 46 0.22 11.96 1.28
N LEU A 47 1.20 11.67 0.43
CA LEU A 47 2.54 12.24 0.55
C LEU A 47 2.69 13.61 -0.13
N GLU A 48 1.67 14.06 -0.83
CA GLU A 48 1.70 15.36 -1.48
C GLU A 48 1.87 16.46 -0.45
N GLY A 49 2.90 17.28 -0.62
CA GLY A 49 3.23 18.34 0.32
C GLY A 49 3.98 17.87 1.57
N GLU A 50 4.22 16.58 1.71
CA GLU A 50 4.96 16.04 2.84
C GLU A 50 6.43 15.84 2.50
N SER A 51 7.29 15.90 3.51
CA SER A 51 8.70 15.57 3.35
C SER A 51 8.91 14.08 3.67
N LEU A 52 9.38 13.32 2.69
CA LEU A 52 9.68 11.91 2.89
C LEU A 52 10.75 11.72 3.98
N ALA A 53 11.76 12.59 4.00
CA ALA A 53 12.81 12.53 5.02
C ALA A 53 12.24 12.72 6.42
N ASP A 54 11.30 13.64 6.60
CA ASP A 54 10.66 13.89 7.88
C ASP A 54 9.83 12.69 8.34
N LEU A 55 9.31 11.92 7.39
CA LEU A 55 8.55 10.70 7.68
C LEU A 55 9.46 9.46 7.84
N GLY A 56 10.76 9.63 7.68
CA GLY A 56 11.72 8.55 7.86
C GLY A 56 11.94 7.68 6.62
N PHE A 57 11.53 8.15 5.44
CA PHE A 57 11.69 7.41 4.18
C PHE A 57 12.83 7.95 3.32
N SER A 58 13.39 7.08 2.50
CA SER A 58 14.33 7.47 1.46
C SER A 58 13.60 8.30 0.38
N PRO A 59 14.35 9.04 -0.50
CA PRO A 59 13.72 9.90 -1.50
C PRO A 59 12.79 9.18 -2.49
N ASN A 60 13.05 7.90 -2.78
CA ASN A 60 12.25 7.14 -3.72
C ASN A 60 11.87 5.78 -3.12
N PRO A 61 10.99 5.75 -2.10
CA PRO A 61 10.63 4.49 -1.49
C PRO A 61 9.80 3.65 -2.46
N THR A 62 10.02 2.34 -2.43
CA THR A 62 9.17 1.42 -3.16
C THR A 62 8.01 0.98 -2.28
N ILE A 63 6.97 0.45 -2.90
CA ILE A 63 5.82 -0.10 -2.18
C ILE A 63 5.99 -1.62 -2.13
N LEU A 64 5.99 -2.16 -0.92
CA LEU A 64 6.01 -3.60 -0.69
C LEU A 64 4.63 -4.02 -0.22
N ALA A 65 3.90 -4.73 -1.08
CA ALA A 65 2.57 -5.22 -0.76
C ALA A 65 2.64 -6.72 -0.45
N THR A 66 2.01 -7.11 0.66
CA THR A 66 1.96 -8.51 1.07
C THR A 66 0.51 -8.96 1.18
N MET A 67 0.28 -10.23 0.87
CA MET A 67 -1.05 -10.82 0.91
C MET A 67 -0.93 -12.27 1.37
N GLU A 68 -1.77 -12.66 2.32
CA GLU A 68 -1.86 -14.06 2.70
C GLU A 68 -2.74 -14.81 1.71
N LEU A 69 -2.26 -15.97 1.29
CA LEU A 69 -3.03 -16.87 0.45
C LEU A 69 -3.68 -17.93 1.33
N GLU A 70 -4.66 -18.60 0.76
CA GLU A 70 -5.35 -19.67 1.48
C GLU A 70 -4.39 -20.81 1.83
N SER A 71 -4.76 -21.56 2.87
CA SER A 71 -4.02 -22.73 3.28
C SER A 71 -3.95 -23.76 2.15
N VAL A 72 -2.78 -24.39 1.99
CA VAL A 72 -2.58 -25.43 0.98
C VAL A 72 -3.13 -26.78 1.41
N ALA A 73 -3.43 -26.95 2.68
CA ALA A 73 -3.89 -28.24 3.19
C ALA A 73 -5.36 -28.25 3.49
#